data_5fcbaacb5979168f819f5a6513270897
#
_entry.id   5fcbaacb5979168f819f5a6513270897
#
_cell.length_a   1.000
_cell.length_b   1.000
_cell.length_c   1.000
_cell.angle_alpha   90.00
_cell.angle_beta   90.00
_cell.angle_gamma   90.00
#
_symmetry.space_group_name_H-M   'P 1'
#
loop_
_entity.id
_entity.type
_entity.pdbx_description
1 polymer ?
#
loop_
_entity_poly.entity_id
_entity_poly.type
_entity_poly.pdbx_seq_one_letter_code
_entity_poly.pdbx_strand_id
1 'polypeptide(L)'
;MERKSFGNMQCPVARTLERVGEWWSILILRDALQGLTRFDQFQKSLDIAPNMLTRRLHTLVEAGMLERRQYNDRPPRFEYVLTDLGRDFRTIIIALNSWGNKHFAPEGPSVMLVDAKTGEQVDLILVDRNTGREINSRDYAIVPGPQADDATRERLESMARRREAANEASLQEGAAGDGPKGKLKKSKKAAEPKGKDKPAKDKPAAKAGKVAKRA
;
A
#
# COMPACT_ATOMS: atom_id res chain seq x y z
N MET A 1 -11.33 -20.30 -18.95
CA MET A 1 -10.15 -19.53 -19.43
C MET A 1 -8.96 -20.01 -18.63
N GLU A 2 -7.97 -20.62 -19.26
CA GLU A 2 -6.77 -21.08 -18.60
C GLU A 2 -5.88 -19.85 -18.31
N ARG A 3 -5.42 -19.72 -17.07
CA ARG A 3 -4.61 -18.58 -16.64
C ARG A 3 -3.20 -18.73 -17.22
N LYS A 4 -2.71 -17.72 -17.93
CA LYS A 4 -1.33 -17.67 -18.39
C LYS A 4 -0.39 -17.62 -17.19
N SER A 5 0.52 -18.60 -17.05
CA SER A 5 1.56 -18.60 -16.02
C SER A 5 2.66 -17.61 -16.36
N PHE A 6 3.16 -16.94 -15.35
CA PHE A 6 4.33 -16.05 -15.41
C PHE A 6 5.61 -16.70 -14.85
N GLY A 7 5.53 -17.97 -14.42
CA GLY A 7 6.63 -18.67 -13.75
C GLY A 7 7.93 -18.74 -14.56
N ASN A 8 7.83 -18.77 -15.87
CA ASN A 8 8.98 -18.80 -16.79
C ASN A 8 9.54 -17.40 -17.15
N MET A 9 8.91 -16.31 -16.69
CA MET A 9 9.43 -14.98 -16.94
C MET A 9 10.59 -14.66 -16.01
N GLN A 10 11.66 -14.06 -16.55
CA GLN A 10 12.79 -13.60 -15.73
C GLN A 10 12.51 -12.32 -14.94
N CYS A 11 11.34 -11.71 -15.13
CA CYS A 11 10.93 -10.51 -14.40
C CYS A 11 10.60 -10.82 -12.93
N PRO A 12 11.30 -10.23 -11.93
CA PRO A 12 11.01 -10.47 -10.52
C PRO A 12 9.57 -10.07 -10.13
N VAL A 13 9.02 -9.01 -10.71
CA VAL A 13 7.63 -8.61 -10.50
C VAL A 13 6.67 -9.69 -10.99
N ALA A 14 6.89 -10.24 -12.19
CA ALA A 14 6.05 -11.30 -12.74
C ALA A 14 6.10 -12.57 -11.87
N ARG A 15 7.29 -12.96 -11.38
CA ARG A 15 7.47 -14.09 -10.48
C ARG A 15 6.81 -13.88 -9.12
N THR A 16 6.79 -12.66 -8.61
CA THR A 16 6.04 -12.30 -7.39
C THR A 16 4.55 -12.39 -7.64
N LEU A 17 4.04 -11.85 -8.76
CA LEU A 17 2.62 -11.91 -9.11
C LEU A 17 2.13 -13.34 -9.37
N GLU A 18 2.98 -14.25 -9.84
CA GLU A 18 2.63 -15.68 -9.94
C GLU A 18 2.24 -16.29 -8.60
N ARG A 19 2.90 -15.88 -7.52
CA ARG A 19 2.70 -16.39 -6.16
C ARG A 19 1.59 -15.69 -5.40
N VAL A 20 1.53 -14.35 -5.51
CA VAL A 20 0.62 -13.52 -4.68
C VAL A 20 -0.26 -12.57 -5.51
N GLY A 21 -0.21 -12.63 -6.84
CA GLY A 21 -0.88 -11.66 -7.72
C GLY A 21 -2.41 -11.74 -7.76
N GLU A 22 -3.00 -12.69 -7.07
CA GLU A 22 -4.43 -12.74 -6.86
C GLU A 22 -4.79 -11.82 -5.67
N TRP A 23 -5.72 -10.91 -5.85
CA TRP A 23 -6.12 -9.93 -4.83
C TRP A 23 -6.46 -10.56 -3.48
N TRP A 24 -7.14 -11.71 -3.47
CA TRP A 24 -7.44 -12.44 -2.23
C TRP A 24 -6.18 -12.90 -1.50
N SER A 25 -5.13 -13.31 -2.21
CA SER A 25 -3.85 -13.70 -1.60
C SER A 25 -3.21 -12.54 -0.85
N ILE A 26 -3.23 -11.35 -1.43
CA ILE A 26 -2.71 -10.13 -0.78
C ILE A 26 -3.53 -9.77 0.46
N LEU A 27 -4.87 -9.87 0.39
CA LEU A 27 -5.74 -9.57 1.53
C LEU A 27 -5.60 -10.62 2.65
N ILE A 28 -5.43 -11.90 2.33
CA ILE A 28 -5.14 -12.97 3.31
C ILE A 28 -3.81 -12.70 4.01
N LEU A 29 -2.76 -12.33 3.28
CA LEU A 29 -1.46 -11.99 3.87
C LEU A 29 -1.54 -10.73 4.74
N ARG A 30 -2.33 -9.72 4.36
CA ARG A 30 -2.62 -8.56 5.21
C ARG A 30 -3.21 -8.99 6.54
N ASP A 31 -4.25 -9.83 6.51
CA ASP A 31 -4.94 -10.29 7.71
C ASP A 31 -4.05 -11.18 8.57
N ALA A 32 -3.24 -12.04 7.95
CA ALA A 32 -2.26 -12.86 8.65
C ALA A 32 -1.19 -12.00 9.35
N LEU A 33 -0.73 -10.91 8.73
CA LEU A 33 0.18 -9.92 9.34
C LEU A 33 -0.46 -9.15 10.51
N GLN A 34 -1.79 -9.08 10.54
CA GLN A 34 -2.57 -8.54 11.66
C GLN A 34 -2.90 -9.58 12.75
N GLY A 35 -2.44 -10.83 12.59
CA GLY A 35 -2.54 -11.89 13.59
C GLY A 35 -3.67 -12.89 13.37
N LEU A 36 -4.43 -12.85 12.27
CA LEU A 36 -5.39 -13.89 11.97
C LEU A 36 -4.66 -15.16 11.49
N THR A 37 -5.07 -16.30 12.05
CA THR A 37 -4.44 -17.60 11.70
C THR A 37 -5.44 -18.67 11.30
N ARG A 38 -6.73 -18.55 11.65
CA ARG A 38 -7.73 -19.58 11.45
C ARG A 38 -8.59 -19.32 10.22
N PHE A 39 -9.05 -20.41 9.61
CA PHE A 39 -9.89 -20.36 8.42
C PHE A 39 -11.14 -19.49 8.61
N ASP A 40 -11.86 -19.69 9.70
CA ASP A 40 -13.08 -18.97 10.03
C ASP A 40 -12.83 -17.46 10.27
N GLN A 41 -11.67 -17.12 10.84
CA GLN A 41 -11.26 -15.71 11.01
C GLN A 41 -11.04 -15.02 9.67
N PHE A 42 -10.28 -15.65 8.75
CA PHE A 42 -10.09 -15.12 7.39
C PHE A 42 -11.39 -15.01 6.62
N GLN A 43 -12.24 -16.06 6.71
CA GLN A 43 -13.52 -16.06 6.03
C GLN A 43 -14.42 -14.91 6.50
N LYS A 44 -14.51 -14.70 7.81
CA LYS A 44 -15.29 -13.60 8.40
C LYS A 44 -14.73 -12.23 8.06
N SER A 45 -13.40 -12.07 8.11
CA SER A 45 -12.73 -10.79 7.84
C SER A 45 -12.89 -10.35 6.39
N LEU A 46 -12.82 -11.30 5.45
CA LEU A 46 -12.78 -11.02 4.01
C LEU A 46 -14.13 -11.18 3.32
N ASP A 47 -15.13 -11.76 4.00
CA ASP A 47 -16.42 -12.18 3.39
C ASP A 47 -16.20 -13.00 2.10
N ILE A 48 -15.21 -13.87 2.12
CA ILE A 48 -14.80 -14.69 0.97
C ILE A 48 -15.51 -16.05 0.97
N ALA A 49 -15.89 -16.52 -0.23
CA ALA A 49 -16.46 -17.86 -0.38
C ALA A 49 -15.48 -18.95 0.10
N PRO A 50 -15.95 -19.96 0.87
CA PRO A 50 -15.09 -21.00 1.48
C PRO A 50 -14.18 -21.71 0.48
N ASN A 51 -14.70 -22.06 -0.70
CA ASN A 51 -13.92 -22.74 -1.74
C ASN A 51 -12.78 -21.84 -2.29
N MET A 52 -13.04 -20.55 -2.42
CA MET A 52 -12.03 -19.60 -2.85
C MET A 52 -10.94 -19.43 -1.78
N LEU A 53 -11.35 -19.28 -0.51
CA LEU A 53 -10.41 -19.18 0.61
C LEU A 53 -9.53 -20.44 0.71
N THR A 54 -10.13 -21.65 0.64
CA THR A 54 -9.38 -22.90 0.66
C THR A 54 -8.31 -22.93 -0.42
N ARG A 55 -8.70 -22.58 -1.65
CA ARG A 55 -7.77 -22.54 -2.79
C ARG A 55 -6.63 -21.55 -2.57
N ARG A 56 -6.93 -20.35 -2.07
CA ARG A 56 -5.91 -19.30 -1.84
C ARG A 56 -4.96 -19.64 -0.71
N LEU A 57 -5.47 -20.18 0.39
CA LEU A 57 -4.64 -20.65 1.50
C LEU A 57 -3.70 -21.77 1.04
N HIS A 58 -4.19 -22.71 0.23
CA HIS A 58 -3.37 -23.76 -0.35
C HIS A 58 -2.25 -23.19 -1.22
N THR A 59 -2.56 -22.29 -2.16
CA THR A 59 -1.57 -21.62 -3.01
C THR A 59 -0.51 -20.87 -2.19
N LEU A 60 -0.91 -20.19 -1.10
CA LEU A 60 0.04 -19.48 -0.23
C LEU A 60 0.92 -20.42 0.58
N VAL A 61 0.41 -21.59 0.96
CA VAL A 61 1.23 -22.65 1.59
C VAL A 61 2.22 -23.23 0.60
N GLU A 62 1.80 -23.57 -0.62
CA GLU A 62 2.69 -24.05 -1.69
C GLU A 62 3.76 -23.02 -2.08
N ALA A 63 3.42 -21.73 -2.06
CA ALA A 63 4.36 -20.64 -2.29
C ALA A 63 5.32 -20.39 -1.11
N GLY A 64 5.15 -21.11 0.01
CA GLY A 64 5.98 -20.96 1.21
C GLY A 64 5.73 -19.67 1.98
N MET A 65 4.64 -18.94 1.70
CA MET A 65 4.26 -17.71 2.41
C MET A 65 3.58 -18.02 3.74
N LEU A 66 2.81 -19.10 3.79
CA LEU A 66 2.12 -19.60 4.98
C LEU A 66 2.56 -21.04 5.26
N GLU A 67 2.51 -21.42 6.52
CA GLU A 67 2.63 -22.80 6.99
C GLU A 67 1.28 -23.23 7.59
N ARG A 68 0.81 -24.42 7.22
CA ARG A 68 -0.39 -25.03 7.80
C ARG A 68 0.01 -25.87 8.98
N ARG A 69 -0.41 -25.48 10.19
CA ARG A 69 -0.14 -26.17 11.46
C ARG A 69 -1.40 -26.74 12.05
N GLN A 70 -1.33 -27.96 12.56
CA GLN A 70 -2.43 -28.54 13.32
C GLN A 70 -2.37 -28.02 14.75
N TYR A 71 -3.49 -27.47 15.26
CA TYR A 71 -3.60 -26.98 16.64
C TYR A 71 -4.56 -27.77 17.51
N ASN A 72 -5.37 -28.68 16.90
CA ASN A 72 -6.28 -29.59 17.60
C ASN A 72 -6.32 -30.93 16.90
N ASP A 73 -6.30 -32.02 17.66
CA ASP A 73 -6.25 -33.40 17.12
C ASP A 73 -7.65 -34.01 16.91
N ARG A 74 -8.61 -33.65 17.75
CA ARG A 74 -9.95 -34.24 17.74
C ARG A 74 -11.05 -33.22 17.99
N PRO A 75 -11.80 -32.81 16.95
CA PRO A 75 -11.53 -33.06 15.53
C PRO A 75 -10.27 -32.33 15.06
N PRO A 76 -9.57 -32.82 14.01
CA PRO A 76 -8.38 -32.15 13.48
C PRO A 76 -8.71 -30.72 13.02
N ARG A 77 -8.02 -29.73 13.58
CA ARG A 77 -8.16 -28.33 13.21
C ARG A 77 -6.80 -27.73 12.90
N PHE A 78 -6.78 -26.84 11.94
CA PHE A 78 -5.55 -26.26 11.39
C PHE A 78 -5.60 -24.75 11.44
N GLU A 79 -4.42 -24.18 11.60
CA GLU A 79 -4.16 -22.74 11.47
C GLU A 79 -3.11 -22.49 10.37
N TYR A 80 -3.08 -21.28 9.86
CA TYR A 80 -2.18 -20.83 8.81
C TYR A 80 -1.31 -19.70 9.38
N VAL A 81 -0.02 -19.97 9.51
CA VAL A 81 0.92 -19.09 10.19
C VAL A 81 1.91 -18.55 9.14
N LEU A 82 2.26 -17.26 9.24
CA LEU A 82 3.26 -16.67 8.36
C LEU A 82 4.62 -17.34 8.56
N THR A 83 5.27 -17.69 7.46
CA THR A 83 6.69 -18.01 7.41
C THR A 83 7.54 -16.74 7.47
N ASP A 84 8.87 -16.86 7.50
CA ASP A 84 9.76 -15.68 7.37
C ASP A 84 9.53 -14.98 6.02
N LEU A 85 9.40 -15.73 4.94
CA LEU A 85 9.05 -15.21 3.62
C LEU A 85 7.71 -14.45 3.63
N GLY A 86 6.70 -14.99 4.33
CA GLY A 86 5.41 -14.34 4.48
C GLY A 86 5.50 -13.06 5.32
N ARG A 87 6.34 -13.04 6.36
CA ARG A 87 6.58 -11.85 7.19
C ARG A 87 7.28 -10.74 6.42
N ASP A 88 8.25 -11.07 5.58
CA ASP A 88 8.95 -10.09 4.73
C ASP A 88 8.01 -9.35 3.77
N PHE A 89 6.88 -9.97 3.39
CA PHE A 89 5.87 -9.35 2.55
C PHE A 89 5.18 -8.14 3.23
N ARG A 90 5.38 -7.96 4.54
CA ARG A 90 4.88 -6.80 5.31
C ARG A 90 5.25 -5.47 4.65
N THR A 91 6.47 -5.34 4.14
CA THR A 91 6.93 -4.12 3.46
C THR A 91 6.06 -3.78 2.25
N ILE A 92 5.65 -4.78 1.49
CA ILE A 92 4.78 -4.60 0.31
C ILE A 92 3.36 -4.19 0.76
N ILE A 93 2.81 -4.81 1.81
CA ILE A 93 1.50 -4.44 2.36
C ILE A 93 1.50 -2.99 2.88
N ILE A 94 2.55 -2.56 3.57
CA ILE A 94 2.69 -1.18 4.05
C ILE A 94 2.75 -0.20 2.87
N ALA A 95 3.51 -0.52 1.82
CA ALA A 95 3.59 0.32 0.63
C ALA A 95 2.24 0.42 -0.09
N LEU A 96 1.50 -0.69 -0.23
CA LEU A 96 0.14 -0.71 -0.79
C LEU A 96 -0.84 0.11 0.04
N ASN A 97 -0.77 0.01 1.38
CA ASN A 97 -1.62 0.80 2.28
C ASN A 97 -1.35 2.31 2.12
N SER A 98 -0.08 2.72 2.16
CA SER A 98 0.31 4.13 2.00
C SER A 98 -0.12 4.68 0.64
N TRP A 99 0.13 3.94 -0.43
CA TRP A 99 -0.27 4.34 -1.78
C TRP A 99 -1.80 4.39 -1.96
N GLY A 100 -2.52 3.41 -1.37
CA GLY A 100 -3.98 3.35 -1.38
C GLY A 100 -4.61 4.53 -0.65
N ASN A 101 -4.11 4.88 0.53
CA ASN A 101 -4.57 6.05 1.29
C ASN A 101 -4.37 7.35 0.52
N LYS A 102 -3.24 7.48 -0.19
CA LYS A 102 -2.92 8.69 -0.96
C LYS A 102 -3.82 8.88 -2.18
N HIS A 103 -4.23 7.79 -2.84
CA HIS A 103 -4.85 7.87 -4.17
C HIS A 103 -6.30 7.38 -4.23
N PHE A 104 -6.74 6.54 -3.29
CA PHE A 104 -8.03 5.84 -3.34
C PHE A 104 -8.85 5.94 -2.05
N ALA A 105 -8.55 6.89 -1.17
CA ALA A 105 -9.31 7.15 0.05
C ALA A 105 -9.77 8.63 0.07
N PRO A 106 -10.72 9.02 -0.78
CA PRO A 106 -11.20 10.39 -0.85
C PRO A 106 -11.90 10.86 0.43
N GLU A 107 -12.43 9.93 1.22
CA GLU A 107 -13.02 10.15 2.54
C GLU A 107 -11.98 10.24 3.67
N GLY A 108 -10.74 10.00 3.37
CA GLY A 108 -9.63 9.91 4.32
C GLY A 108 -9.22 8.46 4.63
N PRO A 109 -8.05 8.24 5.23
CA PRO A 109 -7.50 6.92 5.49
C PRO A 109 -8.29 6.18 6.58
N SER A 110 -8.76 4.97 6.27
CA SER A 110 -9.40 4.07 7.23
C SER A 110 -8.40 3.28 8.09
N VAL A 111 -7.16 3.10 7.61
CA VAL A 111 -6.05 2.43 8.30
C VAL A 111 -4.78 3.21 8.07
N MET A 112 -4.13 3.64 9.14
CA MET A 112 -2.88 4.42 9.09
C MET A 112 -1.71 3.64 9.68
N LEU A 113 -0.52 3.87 9.14
CA LEU A 113 0.73 3.50 9.79
C LEU A 113 1.14 4.66 10.71
N VAL A 114 1.38 4.33 11.97
CA VAL A 114 1.81 5.31 12.97
C VAL A 114 3.06 4.80 13.69
N ASP A 115 3.85 5.70 14.24
CA ASP A 115 4.89 5.35 15.21
C ASP A 115 4.24 4.82 16.49
N ALA A 116 4.67 3.63 16.91
CA ALA A 116 4.02 2.94 18.03
C ALA A 116 4.24 3.64 19.40
N LYS A 117 5.22 4.53 19.50
CA LYS A 117 5.55 5.25 20.74
C LYS A 117 4.88 6.62 20.80
N THR A 118 4.89 7.35 19.69
CA THR A 118 4.38 8.73 19.61
C THR A 118 2.94 8.80 19.12
N GLY A 119 2.45 7.79 18.40
CA GLY A 119 1.14 7.81 17.73
C GLY A 119 1.11 8.70 16.47
N GLU A 120 2.24 9.29 16.09
CA GLU A 120 2.31 10.16 14.92
C GLU A 120 2.22 9.35 13.62
N GLN A 121 1.53 9.91 12.64
CA GLN A 121 1.39 9.30 11.32
C GLN A 121 2.75 9.24 10.61
N VAL A 122 3.04 8.08 10.02
CA VAL A 122 4.25 7.87 9.22
C VAL A 122 4.02 8.30 7.79
N ASP A 123 4.92 9.13 7.26
CA ASP A 123 5.04 9.40 5.83
C ASP A 123 6.08 8.45 5.23
N LEU A 124 5.61 7.53 4.37
CA LEU A 124 6.44 6.44 3.86
C LEU A 124 7.25 6.90 2.65
N ILE A 125 8.56 6.77 2.75
CA ILE A 125 9.50 6.92 1.63
C ILE A 125 10.35 5.66 1.45
N LEU A 126 10.86 5.44 0.24
CA LEU A 126 11.84 4.39 -0.05
C LEU A 126 13.24 5.00 0.05
N VAL A 127 14.10 4.35 0.82
CA VAL A 127 15.47 4.81 1.07
C VAL A 127 16.47 3.72 0.67
N ASP A 128 17.51 4.10 -0.04
CA ASP A 128 18.67 3.23 -0.25
C ASP A 128 19.47 3.11 1.05
N ARG A 129 19.56 1.89 1.56
CA ARG A 129 20.24 1.59 2.83
C ARG A 129 21.73 1.99 2.83
N ASN A 130 22.39 1.88 1.67
CA ASN A 130 23.83 2.13 1.58
C ASN A 130 24.18 3.62 1.62
N THR A 131 23.32 4.45 1.04
CA THR A 131 23.56 5.89 0.89
C THR A 131 22.69 6.75 1.81
N GLY A 132 21.62 6.18 2.39
CA GLY A 132 20.62 6.91 3.16
C GLY A 132 19.75 7.85 2.30
N ARG A 133 19.89 7.83 0.97
CA ARG A 133 19.16 8.71 0.06
C ARG A 133 17.80 8.12 -0.32
N GLU A 134 16.84 9.01 -0.48
CA GLU A 134 15.52 8.65 -1.01
C GLU A 134 15.62 8.12 -2.44
N ILE A 135 14.97 6.98 -2.71
CA ILE A 135 14.91 6.39 -4.04
C ILE A 135 13.83 7.09 -4.85
N ASN A 136 14.25 7.85 -5.84
CA ASN A 136 13.39 8.57 -6.77
C ASN A 136 13.69 8.19 -8.23
N SER A 137 12.84 8.63 -9.15
CA SER A 137 13.00 8.30 -10.58
C SER A 137 14.12 9.08 -11.29
N ARG A 138 14.69 10.10 -10.67
CA ARG A 138 15.76 10.92 -11.29
C ARG A 138 17.13 10.31 -11.06
N ASP A 139 17.41 9.93 -9.81
CA ASP A 139 18.73 9.51 -9.37
C ASP A 139 18.95 7.99 -9.42
N TYR A 140 17.86 7.23 -9.53
CA TYR A 140 17.91 5.76 -9.55
C TYR A 140 17.32 5.20 -10.84
N ALA A 141 17.92 4.15 -11.35
CA ALA A 141 17.49 3.47 -12.57
C ALA A 141 17.38 1.96 -12.35
N ILE A 142 16.46 1.33 -13.06
CA ILE A 142 16.36 -0.13 -13.16
C ILE A 142 17.21 -0.55 -14.34
N VAL A 143 18.21 -1.39 -14.08
CA VAL A 143 19.16 -1.89 -15.09
C VAL A 143 19.11 -3.41 -15.15
N PRO A 144 19.61 -4.04 -16.24
CA PRO A 144 19.73 -5.49 -16.33
C PRO A 144 20.62 -6.04 -15.21
N GLY A 145 20.14 -7.04 -14.49
CA GLY A 145 20.95 -7.79 -13.53
C GLY A 145 21.88 -8.79 -14.23
N PRO A 146 22.82 -9.41 -13.48
CA PRO A 146 23.80 -10.34 -14.04
C PRO A 146 23.17 -11.58 -14.68
N GLN A 147 21.97 -11.97 -14.28
CA GLN A 147 21.23 -13.12 -14.81
C GLN A 147 20.16 -12.72 -15.84
N ALA A 148 20.16 -11.47 -16.33
CA ALA A 148 19.22 -11.06 -17.35
C ALA A 148 19.50 -11.77 -18.68
N ASP A 149 18.45 -12.29 -19.33
CA ASP A 149 18.51 -12.78 -20.70
C ASP A 149 18.56 -11.62 -21.70
N ASP A 150 18.84 -11.94 -22.96
CA ASP A 150 19.00 -10.94 -24.02
C ASP A 150 17.72 -10.12 -24.21
N ALA A 151 16.54 -10.76 -24.13
CA ALA A 151 15.25 -10.07 -24.24
C ALA A 151 15.02 -9.06 -23.10
N THR A 152 15.41 -9.41 -21.87
CA THR A 152 15.35 -8.50 -20.72
C THR A 152 16.34 -7.36 -20.87
N ARG A 153 17.56 -7.62 -21.34
CA ARG A 153 18.60 -6.60 -21.61
C ARG A 153 18.09 -5.60 -22.63
N GLU A 154 17.69 -6.09 -23.82
CA GLU A 154 17.20 -5.25 -24.90
C GLU A 154 16.01 -4.38 -24.48
N ARG A 155 15.05 -4.97 -23.76
CA ARG A 155 13.89 -4.25 -23.23
C ARG A 155 14.30 -3.12 -22.30
N LEU A 156 15.19 -3.36 -21.32
CA LEU A 156 15.61 -2.36 -20.34
C LEU A 156 16.48 -1.27 -20.97
N GLU A 157 17.37 -1.61 -21.90
CA GLU A 157 18.16 -0.64 -22.65
C GLU A 157 17.28 0.24 -23.54
N SER A 158 16.26 -0.35 -24.19
CA SER A 158 15.27 0.43 -24.95
C SER A 158 14.52 1.43 -24.08
N MET A 159 14.14 1.02 -22.86
CA MET A 159 13.49 1.90 -21.87
C MET A 159 14.43 3.01 -21.41
N ALA A 160 15.70 2.71 -21.16
CA ALA A 160 16.71 3.70 -20.77
C ALA A 160 16.88 4.78 -21.87
N ARG A 161 17.06 4.37 -23.12
CA ARG A 161 17.14 5.28 -24.27
C ARG A 161 15.92 6.19 -24.40
N ARG A 162 14.70 5.64 -24.21
CA ARG A 162 13.46 6.45 -24.24
C ARG A 162 13.39 7.47 -23.11
N ARG A 163 13.87 7.11 -21.92
CA ARG A 163 13.91 8.00 -20.75
C ARG A 163 14.90 9.13 -20.95
N GLU A 164 16.08 8.83 -21.49
CA GLU A 164 17.09 9.84 -21.82
C GLU A 164 16.57 10.84 -22.85
N ALA A 165 15.98 10.36 -23.93
CA ALA A 165 15.38 11.21 -24.95
C ALA A 165 14.24 12.11 -24.40
N ALA A 166 13.40 11.57 -23.50
CA ALA A 166 12.34 12.34 -22.87
C ALA A 166 12.88 13.41 -21.91
N ASN A 167 13.96 13.12 -21.18
CA ASN A 167 14.62 14.09 -20.30
C ASN A 167 15.29 15.22 -21.11
N GLU A 168 15.95 14.88 -22.21
CA GLU A 168 16.56 15.87 -23.12
C GLU A 168 15.50 16.80 -23.75
N ALA A 169 14.38 16.24 -24.22
CA ALA A 169 13.27 17.01 -24.75
C ALA A 169 12.69 17.99 -23.70
N SER A 170 12.51 17.54 -22.47
CA SER A 170 12.00 18.36 -21.37
C SER A 170 12.95 19.51 -21.00
N LEU A 171 14.26 19.27 -21.08
CA LEU A 171 15.28 20.30 -20.84
C LEU A 171 15.29 21.34 -21.96
N GLN A 172 15.09 20.94 -23.22
CA GLN A 172 15.02 21.84 -24.36
C GLN A 172 13.75 22.71 -24.32
N GLU A 173 12.60 22.15 -23.95
CA GLU A 173 11.35 22.91 -23.78
C GLU A 173 11.44 23.91 -22.62
N GLY A 174 12.09 23.54 -21.49
CA GLY A 174 12.33 24.44 -20.37
C GLY A 174 13.29 25.60 -20.71
N ALA A 175 14.26 25.37 -21.57
CA ALA A 175 15.20 26.38 -22.04
C ALA A 175 14.59 27.37 -23.07
N ALA A 176 13.59 26.90 -23.86
CA ALA A 176 12.88 27.72 -24.85
C ALA A 176 11.77 28.61 -24.26
N GLY A 177 11.38 28.35 -22.99
CA GLY A 177 10.26 29.03 -22.31
C GLY A 177 10.61 30.32 -21.55
N ASP A 178 11.89 30.69 -21.42
CA ASP A 178 12.32 31.90 -20.67
C ASP A 178 12.53 33.12 -21.60
N GLY A 179 11.45 33.50 -22.29
CA GLY A 179 11.31 34.80 -22.91
C GLY A 179 10.60 35.76 -21.94
N PRO A 180 10.95 37.08 -21.90
CA PRO A 180 10.52 37.99 -20.84
C PRO A 180 9.01 38.28 -20.94
N LYS A 181 8.17 37.64 -20.14
CA LYS A 181 6.78 38.03 -19.93
C LYS A 181 6.71 39.23 -19.00
N GLY A 182 6.59 40.41 -19.66
CA GLY A 182 6.36 41.68 -19.02
C GLY A 182 5.03 41.78 -18.27
N LYS A 183 5.09 42.67 -17.28
CA LYS A 183 4.03 43.40 -16.60
C LYS A 183 3.20 42.67 -15.54
N LEU A 184 3.71 42.84 -14.33
CA LEU A 184 2.94 42.82 -13.09
C LEU A 184 1.66 43.65 -13.20
N LYS A 185 0.49 43.04 -13.21
CA LYS A 185 -0.76 43.69 -12.84
C LYS A 185 -0.95 43.59 -11.32
N LYS A 186 -0.80 44.76 -10.65
CA LYS A 186 -1.20 44.95 -9.25
C LYS A 186 -2.72 44.65 -9.13
N SER A 187 -3.09 43.60 -8.46
CA SER A 187 -4.48 43.36 -8.04
C SER A 187 -4.70 43.94 -6.66
N LYS A 188 -5.82 44.65 -6.57
CA LYS A 188 -6.29 45.45 -5.44
C LYS A 188 -6.63 44.58 -4.22
N LYS A 189 -6.20 45.10 -3.09
CA LYS A 189 -6.69 45.02 -1.72
C LYS A 189 -8.11 44.41 -1.59
N ALA A 190 -8.21 43.20 -1.03
CA ALA A 190 -9.47 42.65 -0.55
C ALA A 190 -9.72 43.08 0.89
N ALA A 191 -10.97 43.50 1.14
CA ALA A 191 -11.46 44.08 2.37
C ALA A 191 -11.73 43.01 3.44
N GLU A 192 -11.46 43.35 4.69
CA GLU A 192 -11.84 42.61 5.89
C GLU A 192 -13.37 42.57 6.05
N PRO A 193 -13.95 41.46 6.52
CA PRO A 193 -15.31 41.49 7.05
C PRO A 193 -15.30 41.76 8.55
N LYS A 194 -15.97 42.85 8.91
CA LYS A 194 -16.26 43.29 10.29
C LYS A 194 -17.10 42.26 11.03
N GLY A 195 -16.66 41.92 12.24
CA GLY A 195 -17.41 41.18 13.21
C GLY A 195 -18.69 41.87 13.65
N LYS A 196 -19.71 41.09 13.94
CA LYS A 196 -20.83 41.45 14.82
C LYS A 196 -21.06 40.32 15.80
N ASP A 197 -20.63 40.58 16.99
CA ASP A 197 -21.07 39.89 18.20
C ASP A 197 -22.59 40.04 18.41
N LYS A 198 -23.23 38.94 18.77
CA LYS A 198 -24.37 38.96 19.70
C LYS A 198 -24.47 37.63 20.46
N PRO A 199 -24.65 37.70 21.78
CA PRO A 199 -24.71 36.53 22.65
C PRO A 199 -26.12 35.93 22.71
N ALA A 200 -26.22 34.62 22.75
CA ALA A 200 -27.47 33.92 23.07
C ALA A 200 -27.33 33.11 24.35
N LYS A 201 -28.16 33.49 25.22
CA LYS A 201 -28.58 33.15 26.56
C LYS A 201 -28.55 31.64 26.91
N ASP A 202 -28.07 31.41 28.12
CA ASP A 202 -28.31 30.28 29.01
C ASP A 202 -29.77 29.84 29.11
N LYS A 203 -30.00 28.54 29.19
CA LYS A 203 -30.93 27.95 30.14
C LYS A 203 -30.63 26.47 30.41
N PRO A 204 -30.88 26.00 31.62
CA PRO A 204 -30.20 24.86 32.22
C PRO A 204 -31.06 23.61 32.42
N ALA A 205 -30.34 22.54 32.66
CA ALA A 205 -30.58 21.43 33.59
C ALA A 205 -31.90 20.65 33.63
N ALA A 206 -31.72 19.42 33.76
CA ALA A 206 -32.25 18.37 34.65
C ALA A 206 -32.82 17.19 33.85
N LYS A 207 -32.51 15.93 34.13
CA LYS A 207 -32.61 15.19 35.40
C LYS A 207 -31.94 13.82 35.26
N ALA A 208 -31.32 13.44 36.32
CA ALA A 208 -30.92 12.09 36.66
C ALA A 208 -32.10 11.11 36.72
N GLY A 209 -31.81 9.84 36.42
CA GLY A 209 -32.75 8.72 36.58
C GLY A 209 -32.05 7.39 36.54
N LYS A 210 -31.54 6.97 37.67
CA LYS A 210 -31.67 5.71 38.41
C LYS A 210 -31.32 4.38 37.71
N VAL A 211 -30.21 3.86 38.15
CA VAL A 211 -29.89 2.49 38.58
C VAL A 211 -31.09 1.54 38.75
N ALA A 212 -30.99 0.35 38.12
CA ALA A 212 -31.59 -0.87 38.64
C ALA A 212 -30.63 -2.05 38.44
N LYS A 213 -30.08 -2.56 39.53
CA LYS A 213 -29.54 -3.92 39.71
C LYS A 213 -30.69 -4.91 39.69
N ARG A 214 -30.46 -6.05 39.07
CA ARG A 214 -30.92 -7.42 39.44
C ARG A 214 -30.34 -8.39 38.39
N ALA A 215 -29.71 -9.34 38.78
CA ALA A 215 -29.56 -10.59 39.46
C ALA A 215 -28.84 -11.50 38.45
#